data_042cfeb9e6d920565424902e49af41e8
#
_entry.id   042cfeb9e6d920565424902e49af41e8
#
_cell.length_a   1.000
_cell.length_b   1.000
_cell.length_c   1.000
_cell.angle_alpha   90.00
_cell.angle_beta   90.00
_cell.angle_gamma   90.00
#
_symmetry.space_group_name_H-M   'P 1'
#
loop_
_entity.id
_entity.type
_entity.pdbx_description
1 polymer ?
#
loop_
_entity_poly.entity_id
_entity_poly.type
_entity_poly.pdbx_seq_one_letter_code
_entity_poly.pdbx_strand_id
1 'polypeptide(L)'
;MTTARSLDRTYPALRTTEGGGFVVHRPFPTRLLMDFDPFLLLDEMGPVDYAPGEAVGAPDHPHRGFETVTYALDGRFRHRDSSGHAGTLGPGDVQWMTAGAGVVHSEMPDPAFAQAGGRSHGFQLWVNLPRRDKMIAPRYQEIPAARIPTATSPDGRARVRVIAGEAFGVQAAIETRTPILYQHFTLEPGATVTQPVPAGYRVFAYPIDGTGLYGPDRQAVDARHMIVYGDDGDTVTFAAGDTSLDLLLIGGVPLNEPIVRYGPFVMNTEEEIRQAVVDYQSGRMGRIEV
;
A
#
# COMPACT_ATOMS: atom_id res chain seq x y z
N MET A 1 -29.58 2.52 11.51
CA MET A 1 -28.58 3.31 12.26
C MET A 1 -27.22 2.76 11.86
N THR A 2 -26.28 3.61 11.54
CA THR A 2 -24.88 3.21 11.28
C THR A 2 -24.21 2.88 12.62
N THR A 3 -23.39 1.84 12.63
CA THR A 3 -22.65 1.39 13.83
C THR A 3 -21.15 1.52 13.56
N ALA A 4 -20.44 2.26 14.42
CA ALA A 4 -19.01 2.38 14.32
C ALA A 4 -18.32 1.09 14.79
N ARG A 5 -17.36 0.58 14.02
CA ARG A 5 -16.54 -0.56 14.39
C ARG A 5 -15.66 -0.25 15.58
N SER A 6 -15.56 -1.20 16.51
CA SER A 6 -14.60 -1.13 17.60
C SER A 6 -13.15 -1.29 17.09
N LEU A 7 -12.17 -0.88 17.92
CA LEU A 7 -10.80 -1.33 17.73
C LEU A 7 -10.67 -2.77 18.20
N ASP A 8 -10.10 -3.64 17.35
CA ASP A 8 -9.73 -4.99 17.73
C ASP A 8 -8.31 -5.03 18.30
N ARG A 9 -7.35 -4.49 17.55
CA ARG A 9 -5.92 -4.62 17.88
C ARG A 9 -5.06 -3.56 17.23
N THR A 10 -3.88 -3.30 17.81
CA THR A 10 -2.84 -2.46 17.21
C THR A 10 -1.54 -3.23 17.05
N TYR A 11 -0.81 -2.95 15.95
CA TYR A 11 0.51 -3.53 15.68
C TYR A 11 1.51 -2.41 15.38
N PRO A 12 2.67 -2.39 16.04
CA PRO A 12 3.73 -1.45 15.69
C PRO A 12 4.33 -1.79 14.34
N ALA A 13 4.68 -0.79 13.55
CA ALA A 13 5.49 -0.97 12.36
C ALA A 13 6.95 -1.14 12.75
N LEU A 14 7.52 -2.31 12.44
CA LEU A 14 8.90 -2.63 12.80
C LEU A 14 9.86 -2.07 11.76
N ARG A 15 10.91 -1.38 12.22
CA ARG A 15 11.96 -0.88 11.35
C ARG A 15 12.81 -2.03 10.80
N THR A 16 12.92 -2.10 9.49
CA THR A 16 13.76 -3.08 8.77
C THR A 16 14.36 -2.43 7.52
N THR A 17 15.08 -3.20 6.70
CA THR A 17 15.65 -2.74 5.42
C THR A 17 15.23 -3.66 4.29
N GLU A 18 15.02 -3.10 3.11
CA GLU A 18 14.61 -3.80 1.89
C GLU A 18 15.43 -3.36 0.67
N GLY A 19 15.29 -4.11 -0.42
CA GLY A 19 15.92 -3.82 -1.72
C GLY A 19 17.41 -3.59 -1.60
N GLY A 20 17.88 -2.46 -2.09
CA GLY A 20 19.29 -2.02 -2.01
C GLY A 20 19.74 -1.51 -0.64
N GLY A 21 18.96 -1.70 0.43
CA GLY A 21 19.27 -1.26 1.79
C GLY A 21 18.49 -0.06 2.28
N PHE A 22 17.39 0.32 1.61
CA PHE A 22 16.54 1.40 2.11
C PHE A 22 15.72 0.99 3.33
N VAL A 23 15.50 1.94 4.21
CA VAL A 23 14.77 1.72 5.47
C VAL A 23 13.27 1.72 5.23
N VAL A 24 12.59 0.73 5.82
CA VAL A 24 11.13 0.65 5.86
C VAL A 24 10.62 0.46 7.28
N HIS A 25 9.37 0.89 7.51
CA HIS A 25 8.61 0.58 8.72
C HIS A 25 7.46 -0.35 8.31
N ARG A 26 7.48 -1.58 8.80
CA ARG A 26 6.62 -2.69 8.36
C ARG A 26 5.70 -3.17 9.48
N PRO A 27 4.38 -2.95 9.39
CA PRO A 27 3.43 -3.57 10.32
C PRO A 27 3.18 -5.05 10.01
N PHE A 28 3.21 -5.45 8.71
CA PHE A 28 3.16 -6.84 8.25
C PHE A 28 3.86 -7.01 6.87
N PRO A 29 4.44 -8.19 6.56
CA PRO A 29 4.58 -9.37 7.40
C PRO A 29 5.63 -9.19 8.51
N THR A 30 5.27 -9.57 9.71
CA THR A 30 6.16 -9.63 10.87
C THR A 30 5.84 -10.89 11.68
N ARG A 31 6.65 -11.20 12.69
CA ARG A 31 6.32 -12.29 13.63
C ARG A 31 5.02 -12.06 14.43
N LEU A 32 4.51 -10.84 14.48
CA LEU A 32 3.27 -10.49 15.17
C LEU A 32 2.04 -10.63 14.27
N LEU A 33 2.21 -10.41 12.96
CA LEU A 33 1.16 -10.49 11.95
C LEU A 33 1.80 -10.87 10.62
N MET A 34 1.49 -12.06 10.10
CA MET A 34 2.08 -12.56 8.86
C MET A 34 1.43 -12.01 7.61
N ASP A 35 0.13 -11.75 7.65
CA ASP A 35 -0.66 -11.13 6.57
C ASP A 35 -1.97 -10.58 7.14
N PHE A 36 -2.62 -9.74 6.37
CA PHE A 36 -3.93 -9.18 6.67
C PHE A 36 -4.81 -9.33 5.42
N ASP A 37 -5.24 -10.57 5.14
CA ASP A 37 -5.99 -10.93 3.93
C ASP A 37 -7.06 -9.87 3.57
N PRO A 38 -7.05 -9.29 2.34
CA PRO A 38 -6.28 -9.72 1.17
C PRO A 38 -4.88 -9.07 1.03
N PHE A 39 -4.36 -8.43 2.06
CA PHE A 39 -3.07 -7.73 2.01
C PHE A 39 -1.93 -8.62 2.53
N LEU A 40 -0.81 -8.61 1.81
CA LEU A 40 0.34 -9.48 2.06
C LEU A 40 1.52 -8.76 2.69
N LEU A 41 1.61 -7.44 2.48
CA LEU A 41 2.69 -6.59 2.97
C LEU A 41 2.23 -5.13 2.95
N LEU A 42 2.63 -4.38 3.96
CA LEU A 42 2.66 -2.92 3.94
C LEU A 42 4.04 -2.45 4.41
N ASP A 43 4.68 -1.61 3.62
CA ASP A 43 5.91 -0.91 3.96
C ASP A 43 5.71 0.60 3.84
N GLU A 44 5.99 1.31 4.91
CA GLU A 44 6.28 2.74 4.86
C GLU A 44 7.78 2.90 4.55
N MET A 45 8.11 3.34 3.34
CA MET A 45 9.47 3.60 2.86
C MET A 45 9.89 5.00 3.30
N GLY A 46 10.82 5.09 4.21
CA GLY A 46 11.25 6.35 4.81
C GLY A 46 10.33 6.83 5.96
N PRO A 47 10.13 8.16 6.15
CA PRO A 47 10.84 9.24 5.45
C PRO A 47 12.35 9.25 5.72
N VAL A 48 13.14 9.51 4.66
CA VAL A 48 14.61 9.62 4.72
C VAL A 48 15.05 10.82 3.89
N ASP A 49 15.94 11.63 4.43
CA ASP A 49 16.62 12.70 3.70
C ASP A 49 17.97 12.17 3.18
N TYR A 50 18.05 11.91 1.87
CA TYR A 50 19.27 11.45 1.21
C TYR A 50 20.20 12.61 0.85
N ALA A 51 21.49 12.45 1.10
CA ALA A 51 22.49 13.32 0.50
C ALA A 51 22.65 13.01 -1.01
N PRO A 52 23.22 13.93 -1.79
CA PRO A 52 23.50 13.70 -3.20
C PRO A 52 24.31 12.42 -3.43
N GLY A 53 23.78 11.54 -4.29
CA GLY A 53 24.40 10.24 -4.64
C GLY A 53 24.12 9.09 -3.67
N GLU A 54 23.38 9.31 -2.56
CA GLU A 54 23.14 8.27 -1.54
C GLU A 54 21.79 7.55 -1.69
N ALA A 55 20.88 8.05 -2.54
CA ALA A 55 19.57 7.44 -2.70
C ALA A 55 19.70 6.01 -3.25
N VAL A 56 19.00 5.08 -2.61
CA VAL A 56 18.99 3.65 -2.97
C VAL A 56 17.58 3.20 -3.35
N GLY A 57 17.49 2.14 -4.14
CA GLY A 57 16.23 1.57 -4.60
C GLY A 57 16.25 0.05 -4.62
N ALA A 58 15.27 -0.55 -5.28
CA ALA A 58 15.15 -1.98 -5.49
C ALA A 58 15.63 -2.33 -6.89
N PRO A 59 16.80 -3.01 -7.06
CA PRO A 59 17.27 -3.48 -8.36
C PRO A 59 16.36 -4.58 -8.91
N ASP A 60 16.66 -5.08 -10.10
CA ASP A 60 15.88 -6.09 -10.82
C ASP A 60 15.49 -7.27 -9.93
N HIS A 61 14.18 -7.47 -9.77
CA HIS A 61 13.60 -8.55 -8.99
C HIS A 61 12.25 -9.00 -9.58
N PRO A 62 11.89 -10.29 -9.40
CA PRO A 62 10.63 -10.80 -9.94
C PRO A 62 9.48 -10.64 -8.96
N HIS A 63 8.23 -10.71 -9.48
CA HIS A 63 7.02 -10.94 -8.69
C HIS A 63 6.08 -11.89 -9.42
N ARG A 64 5.28 -12.68 -8.67
CA ARG A 64 4.20 -13.51 -9.22
C ARG A 64 3.08 -13.69 -8.19
N GLY A 65 1.82 -13.65 -8.69
CA GLY A 65 0.63 -14.08 -7.98
C GLY A 65 -0.06 -13.02 -7.12
N PHE A 66 0.34 -11.76 -7.22
CA PHE A 66 -0.23 -10.64 -6.46
C PHE A 66 -0.06 -9.31 -7.20
N GLU A 67 -0.49 -8.24 -6.59
CA GLU A 67 -0.36 -6.87 -7.08
C GLU A 67 0.52 -6.06 -6.11
N THR A 68 1.36 -5.16 -6.64
CA THR A 68 2.09 -4.16 -5.87
C THR A 68 1.51 -2.79 -6.11
N VAL A 69 1.36 -2.01 -5.05
CA VAL A 69 0.91 -0.62 -5.13
C VAL A 69 1.96 0.28 -4.51
N THR A 70 2.60 1.07 -5.34
CA THR A 70 3.56 2.09 -4.91
C THR A 70 2.86 3.43 -4.87
N TYR A 71 2.83 4.07 -3.70
CA TYR A 71 2.30 5.41 -3.50
C TYR A 71 3.43 6.34 -3.02
N ALA A 72 3.90 7.22 -3.88
CA ALA A 72 4.95 8.19 -3.56
C ALA A 72 4.35 9.38 -2.81
N LEU A 73 4.94 9.76 -1.66
CA LEU A 73 4.61 11.00 -0.94
C LEU A 73 5.66 12.08 -1.21
N ASP A 74 6.95 11.71 -1.13
CA ASP A 74 8.08 12.56 -1.43
C ASP A 74 9.12 11.80 -2.25
N GLY A 75 9.97 12.52 -2.99
CA GLY A 75 11.00 11.94 -3.83
C GLY A 75 10.50 11.59 -5.24
N ARG A 76 11.37 10.94 -6.00
CA ARG A 76 11.07 10.50 -7.36
C ARG A 76 11.68 9.13 -7.61
N PHE A 77 10.85 8.21 -8.11
CA PHE A 77 11.23 6.84 -8.41
C PHE A 77 11.05 6.55 -9.89
N ARG A 78 11.99 5.83 -10.47
CA ARG A 78 11.91 5.31 -11.84
C ARG A 78 11.72 3.82 -11.78
N HIS A 79 10.70 3.31 -12.45
CA HIS A 79 10.50 1.88 -12.62
C HIS A 79 10.77 1.45 -14.08
N ARG A 80 11.18 0.20 -14.24
CA ARG A 80 11.33 -0.50 -15.50
C ARG A 80 10.95 -1.96 -15.31
N ASP A 81 10.40 -2.59 -16.35
CA ASP A 81 10.06 -4.01 -16.30
C ASP A 81 10.50 -4.81 -17.53
N SER A 82 10.37 -6.13 -17.41
CA SER A 82 10.71 -7.11 -18.44
C SER A 82 9.76 -7.13 -19.65
N SER A 83 8.67 -6.35 -19.61
CA SER A 83 7.72 -6.20 -20.73
C SER A 83 7.96 -4.93 -21.54
N GLY A 84 8.99 -4.14 -21.16
CA GLY A 84 9.34 -2.87 -21.80
C GLY A 84 8.60 -1.65 -21.24
N HIS A 85 7.82 -1.81 -20.16
CA HIS A 85 7.25 -0.68 -19.45
C HIS A 85 8.32 0.06 -18.67
N ALA A 86 8.27 1.39 -18.73
CA ALA A 86 9.10 2.26 -17.91
C ALA A 86 8.33 3.54 -17.60
N GLY A 87 8.52 4.07 -16.40
CA GLY A 87 7.88 5.31 -15.97
C GLY A 87 8.60 5.95 -14.79
N THR A 88 8.10 7.10 -14.38
CA THR A 88 8.59 7.83 -13.22
C THR A 88 7.42 8.21 -12.33
N LEU A 89 7.54 7.95 -11.05
CA LEU A 89 6.60 8.35 -10.01
C LEU A 89 7.15 9.55 -9.26
N GLY A 90 6.39 10.61 -9.18
CA GLY A 90 6.66 11.78 -8.37
C GLY A 90 5.74 11.88 -7.16
N PRO A 91 5.86 12.96 -6.36
CA PRO A 91 5.04 13.16 -5.17
C PRO A 91 3.54 13.12 -5.46
N GLY A 92 2.85 12.23 -4.76
CA GLY A 92 1.41 12.00 -4.88
C GLY A 92 0.98 11.04 -5.98
N ASP A 93 1.90 10.55 -6.83
CA ASP A 93 1.60 9.57 -7.87
C ASP A 93 1.39 8.17 -7.28
N VAL A 94 0.57 7.37 -7.95
CA VAL A 94 0.33 5.97 -7.61
C VAL A 94 0.62 5.09 -8.81
N GLN A 95 1.36 4.00 -8.59
CA GLN A 95 1.50 2.92 -9.54
C GLN A 95 0.87 1.64 -8.96
N TRP A 96 -0.04 1.05 -9.71
CA TRP A 96 -0.66 -0.24 -9.41
C TRP A 96 -0.21 -1.25 -10.43
N MET A 97 0.68 -2.15 -10.04
CA MET A 97 1.20 -3.22 -10.90
C MET A 97 0.53 -4.55 -10.54
N THR A 98 -0.17 -5.15 -11.48
CA THR A 98 -0.59 -6.54 -11.38
C THR A 98 0.57 -7.41 -11.88
N ALA A 99 1.24 -8.14 -10.97
CA ALA A 99 2.32 -9.05 -11.37
C ALA A 99 1.79 -10.33 -12.03
N GLY A 100 0.64 -10.83 -11.59
CA GLY A 100 -0.06 -11.96 -12.23
C GLY A 100 0.85 -13.17 -12.48
N ALA A 101 0.96 -13.59 -13.75
CA ALA A 101 1.76 -14.74 -14.17
C ALA A 101 3.28 -14.57 -13.97
N GLY A 102 3.72 -13.36 -13.68
CA GLY A 102 5.12 -13.05 -13.37
C GLY A 102 5.68 -11.93 -14.23
N VAL A 103 6.45 -11.07 -13.59
CA VAL A 103 7.19 -9.95 -14.18
C VAL A 103 8.49 -9.75 -13.43
N VAL A 104 9.53 -9.31 -14.11
CA VAL A 104 10.76 -8.80 -13.49
C VAL A 104 10.73 -7.29 -13.60
N HIS A 105 10.91 -6.58 -12.49
CA HIS A 105 10.96 -5.12 -12.49
C HIS A 105 12.04 -4.56 -11.57
N SER A 106 12.27 -3.26 -11.69
CA SER A 106 13.14 -2.49 -10.79
C SER A 106 12.47 -1.17 -10.42
N GLU A 107 12.73 -0.71 -9.19
CA GLU A 107 12.27 0.56 -8.64
C GLU A 107 13.49 1.32 -8.11
N MET A 108 14.03 2.21 -8.94
CA MET A 108 15.28 2.93 -8.65
C MET A 108 14.98 4.43 -8.43
N PRO A 109 15.81 5.15 -7.66
CA PRO A 109 15.72 6.60 -7.63
C PRO A 109 15.81 7.18 -9.04
N ASP A 110 14.97 8.19 -9.34
CA ASP A 110 15.11 8.96 -10.58
C ASP A 110 16.53 9.56 -10.66
N PRO A 111 17.22 9.56 -11.82
CA PRO A 111 18.60 10.03 -11.91
C PRO A 111 18.82 11.47 -11.41
N ALA A 112 17.88 12.39 -11.67
CA ALA A 112 17.99 13.76 -11.18
C ALA A 112 17.81 13.83 -9.66
N PHE A 113 16.88 13.03 -9.09
CA PHE A 113 16.71 12.91 -7.65
C PHE A 113 17.95 12.27 -7.00
N ALA A 114 18.49 11.20 -7.57
CA ALA A 114 19.70 10.55 -7.08
C ALA A 114 20.90 11.52 -7.04
N GLN A 115 21.04 12.36 -8.07
CA GLN A 115 22.11 13.36 -8.13
C GLN A 115 21.92 14.51 -7.12
N ALA A 116 20.70 14.97 -6.92
CA ALA A 116 20.39 16.12 -6.06
C ALA A 116 20.25 15.74 -4.58
N GLY A 117 19.87 14.49 -4.29
CA GLY A 117 19.38 14.09 -2.99
C GLY A 117 18.01 14.68 -2.68
N GLY A 118 17.60 14.58 -1.43
CA GLY A 118 16.34 15.12 -0.93
C GLY A 118 15.52 14.12 -0.15
N ARG A 119 14.34 14.55 0.29
CA ARG A 119 13.41 13.71 1.06
C ARG A 119 12.78 12.65 0.16
N SER A 120 12.76 11.42 0.65
CA SER A 120 12.08 10.29 0.06
C SER A 120 11.12 9.69 1.07
N HIS A 121 9.86 9.53 0.69
CA HIS A 121 8.81 8.94 1.51
C HIS A 121 7.74 8.33 0.61
N GLY A 122 7.23 7.17 0.98
CA GLY A 122 6.15 6.52 0.24
C GLY A 122 5.71 5.22 0.87
N PHE A 123 4.81 4.53 0.19
CA PHE A 123 4.24 3.27 0.65
C PHE A 123 4.31 2.22 -0.44
N GLN A 124 4.60 0.98 -0.03
CA GLN A 124 4.46 -0.22 -0.84
C GLN A 124 3.41 -1.11 -0.18
N LEU A 125 2.31 -1.37 -0.87
CA LEU A 125 1.27 -2.31 -0.44
C LEU A 125 1.25 -3.49 -1.40
N TRP A 126 1.25 -4.72 -0.87
CA TRP A 126 1.00 -5.92 -1.68
C TRP A 126 -0.42 -6.40 -1.47
N VAL A 127 -1.16 -6.55 -2.57
CA VAL A 127 -2.54 -7.01 -2.60
C VAL A 127 -2.57 -8.40 -3.23
N ASN A 128 -3.07 -9.39 -2.51
CA ASN A 128 -3.16 -10.75 -3.02
C ASN A 128 -4.18 -10.85 -4.15
N LEU A 129 -3.86 -11.65 -5.17
CA LEU A 129 -4.82 -12.02 -6.20
C LEU A 129 -5.56 -13.29 -5.80
N PRO A 130 -6.88 -13.40 -6.08
CA PRO A 130 -7.58 -14.66 -5.94
C PRO A 130 -6.98 -15.71 -6.89
N ARG A 131 -7.07 -16.97 -6.52
CA ARG A 131 -6.47 -18.10 -7.25
C ARG A 131 -6.73 -18.05 -8.76
N ARG A 132 -7.96 -17.71 -9.14
CA ARG A 132 -8.37 -17.61 -10.55
C ARG A 132 -7.61 -16.54 -11.34
N ASP A 133 -7.07 -15.53 -10.66
CA ASP A 133 -6.41 -14.37 -11.28
C ASP A 133 -4.88 -14.38 -11.09
N LYS A 134 -4.31 -15.35 -10.34
CA LYS A 134 -2.86 -15.38 -10.08
C LYS A 134 -1.99 -15.56 -11.33
N MET A 135 -2.56 -16.09 -12.40
CA MET A 135 -1.82 -16.34 -13.65
C MET A 135 -2.30 -15.46 -14.83
N ILE A 136 -2.97 -14.35 -14.56
CA ILE A 136 -3.31 -13.36 -15.60
C ILE A 136 -2.05 -12.61 -16.08
N ALA A 137 -2.15 -12.03 -17.28
CA ALA A 137 -1.04 -11.22 -17.82
C ALA A 137 -0.72 -10.03 -16.92
N PRO A 138 0.56 -9.69 -16.73
CA PRO A 138 0.97 -8.46 -16.02
C PRO A 138 0.38 -7.20 -16.66
N ARG A 139 0.02 -6.22 -15.83
CA ARG A 139 -0.42 -4.91 -16.29
C ARG A 139 -0.08 -3.80 -15.29
N TYR A 140 -0.07 -2.56 -15.77
CA TYR A 140 0.11 -1.37 -14.95
C TYR A 140 -1.09 -0.43 -15.05
N GLN A 141 -1.39 0.25 -13.95
CA GLN A 141 -2.25 1.43 -13.89
C GLN A 141 -1.43 2.51 -13.17
N GLU A 142 -1.02 3.54 -13.93
CA GLU A 142 -0.27 4.67 -13.40
C GLU A 142 -1.19 5.87 -13.33
N ILE A 143 -1.39 6.37 -12.12
CA ILE A 143 -2.27 7.49 -11.88
C ILE A 143 -1.45 8.66 -11.33
N PRO A 144 -1.21 9.69 -12.15
CA PRO A 144 -0.58 10.92 -11.69
C PRO A 144 -1.39 11.57 -10.56
N ALA A 145 -0.71 12.23 -9.64
CA ALA A 145 -1.30 12.90 -8.49
C ALA A 145 -2.51 13.78 -8.84
N ALA A 146 -2.43 14.50 -9.96
CA ALA A 146 -3.50 15.37 -10.44
C ALA A 146 -4.77 14.61 -10.91
N ARG A 147 -4.67 13.31 -11.16
CA ARG A 147 -5.79 12.45 -11.58
C ARG A 147 -6.35 11.60 -10.46
N ILE A 148 -5.73 11.59 -9.28
CA ILE A 148 -6.29 10.90 -8.11
C ILE A 148 -7.46 11.73 -7.60
N PRO A 149 -8.68 11.16 -7.58
CA PRO A 149 -9.85 11.85 -7.08
C PRO A 149 -9.68 12.28 -5.62
N THR A 150 -10.11 13.50 -5.32
CA THR A 150 -10.04 14.06 -3.96
C THR A 150 -11.40 14.60 -3.55
N ALA A 151 -11.71 14.49 -2.27
CA ALA A 151 -12.88 15.09 -1.68
C ALA A 151 -12.55 15.74 -0.33
N THR A 152 -13.44 16.61 0.12
CA THR A 152 -13.34 17.28 1.41
C THR A 152 -14.61 16.98 2.21
N SER A 153 -14.45 16.81 3.51
CA SER A 153 -15.60 16.62 4.42
C SER A 153 -16.56 17.82 4.37
N PRO A 154 -17.84 17.63 4.72
CA PRO A 154 -18.84 18.73 4.67
C PRO A 154 -18.46 19.96 5.52
N ASP A 155 -17.72 19.78 6.60
CA ASP A 155 -17.22 20.84 7.47
C ASP A 155 -15.90 21.49 6.98
N GLY A 156 -15.33 20.97 5.89
CA GLY A 156 -14.08 21.45 5.29
C GLY A 156 -12.80 21.07 6.01
N ARG A 157 -12.87 20.31 7.13
CA ARG A 157 -11.75 20.06 8.03
C ARG A 157 -11.01 18.75 7.80
N ALA A 158 -11.52 17.90 6.92
CA ALA A 158 -10.84 16.68 6.49
C ALA A 158 -10.83 16.59 4.97
N ARG A 159 -9.69 16.20 4.42
CA ARG A 159 -9.50 15.93 2.98
C ARG A 159 -9.12 14.48 2.78
N VAL A 160 -9.61 13.88 1.69
CA VAL A 160 -9.25 12.52 1.29
C VAL A 160 -8.76 12.49 -0.15
N ARG A 161 -7.75 11.67 -0.42
CA ARG A 161 -7.33 11.20 -1.73
C ARG A 161 -7.80 9.76 -1.88
N VAL A 162 -8.59 9.46 -2.91
CA VAL A 162 -9.20 8.14 -3.09
C VAL A 162 -8.39 7.35 -4.12
N ILE A 163 -7.49 6.49 -3.64
CA ILE A 163 -6.63 5.65 -4.47
C ILE A 163 -7.42 4.44 -4.97
N ALA A 164 -8.17 3.77 -4.08
CA ALA A 164 -9.10 2.71 -4.43
C ALA A 164 -10.38 2.81 -3.58
N GLY A 165 -11.51 2.34 -4.12
CA GLY A 165 -12.82 2.39 -3.46
C GLY A 165 -13.48 3.77 -3.55
N GLU A 166 -14.26 4.13 -2.52
CA GLU A 166 -15.06 5.36 -2.48
C GLU A 166 -14.95 6.06 -1.12
N ALA A 167 -14.85 7.38 -1.10
CA ALA A 167 -14.95 8.22 0.09
C ALA A 167 -15.62 9.55 -0.23
N PHE A 168 -16.49 10.05 0.67
CA PHE A 168 -17.21 11.31 0.54
C PHE A 168 -17.91 11.48 -0.82
N GLY A 169 -18.48 10.38 -1.37
CA GLY A 169 -19.19 10.37 -2.64
C GLY A 169 -18.29 10.44 -3.89
N VAL A 170 -16.99 10.27 -3.74
CA VAL A 170 -16.02 10.26 -4.84
C VAL A 170 -15.42 8.87 -4.99
N GLN A 171 -15.43 8.34 -6.22
CA GLN A 171 -14.88 7.03 -6.55
C GLN A 171 -13.47 7.14 -7.12
N ALA A 172 -12.64 6.14 -6.81
CA ALA A 172 -11.30 5.99 -7.37
C ALA A 172 -11.31 5.71 -8.88
N ALA A 173 -10.18 6.06 -9.53
CA ALA A 173 -9.96 5.76 -10.94
C ALA A 173 -9.32 4.38 -11.19
N ILE A 174 -8.78 3.74 -10.15
CA ILE A 174 -8.10 2.44 -10.26
C ILE A 174 -9.13 1.30 -10.23
N GLU A 175 -8.99 0.38 -11.19
CA GLU A 175 -9.72 -0.88 -11.21
C GLU A 175 -8.98 -1.93 -10.39
N THR A 176 -9.63 -2.50 -9.39
CA THR A 176 -9.07 -3.55 -8.53
C THR A 176 -9.63 -4.92 -8.87
N ARG A 177 -8.79 -5.98 -8.79
CA ARG A 177 -9.22 -7.37 -8.97
C ARG A 177 -9.93 -7.91 -7.74
N THR A 178 -9.45 -7.54 -6.57
CA THR A 178 -10.10 -7.77 -5.29
C THR A 178 -10.78 -6.47 -4.87
N PRO A 179 -12.04 -6.48 -4.42
CA PRO A 179 -12.68 -5.28 -3.90
C PRO A 179 -11.95 -4.76 -2.68
N ILE A 180 -11.37 -3.56 -2.78
CA ILE A 180 -10.62 -2.92 -1.70
C ILE A 180 -10.93 -1.42 -1.64
N LEU A 181 -10.63 -0.82 -0.51
CA LEU A 181 -10.46 0.62 -0.33
C LEU A 181 -9.01 0.93 0.03
N TYR A 182 -8.50 2.02 -0.51
CA TYR A 182 -7.20 2.60 -0.19
C TYR A 182 -7.36 4.12 -0.26
N GLN A 183 -7.36 4.76 0.89
CA GLN A 183 -7.72 6.16 1.07
C GLN A 183 -6.67 6.84 1.93
N HIS A 184 -6.25 8.02 1.54
CA HIS A 184 -5.29 8.84 2.29
C HIS A 184 -6.03 10.09 2.81
N PHE A 185 -6.21 10.16 4.12
CA PHE A 185 -6.89 11.26 4.82
C PHE A 185 -5.88 12.20 5.47
N THR A 186 -6.15 13.49 5.34
CA THR A 186 -5.48 14.56 6.10
C THR A 186 -6.55 15.33 6.87
N LEU A 187 -6.42 15.41 8.20
CA LEU A 187 -7.37 16.05 9.10
C LEU A 187 -6.72 17.24 9.80
N GLU A 188 -7.47 18.32 9.92
CA GLU A 188 -7.13 19.44 10.81
C GLU A 188 -7.23 19.03 12.29
N PRO A 189 -6.52 19.71 13.22
CA PRO A 189 -6.63 19.45 14.65
C PRO A 189 -8.07 19.38 15.14
N GLY A 190 -8.44 18.31 15.86
CA GLY A 190 -9.79 18.08 16.39
C GLY A 190 -10.87 17.71 15.35
N ALA A 191 -10.54 17.61 14.06
CA ALA A 191 -11.49 17.13 13.06
C ALA A 191 -11.80 15.64 13.25
N THR A 192 -13.01 15.23 12.93
CA THR A 192 -13.49 13.85 13.04
C THR A 192 -14.06 13.38 11.72
N VAL A 193 -13.73 12.16 11.33
CA VAL A 193 -14.28 11.49 10.16
C VAL A 193 -15.01 10.22 10.59
N THR A 194 -16.18 10.00 9.98
CA THR A 194 -16.89 8.73 9.99
C THR A 194 -16.97 8.26 8.54
N GLN A 195 -16.21 7.21 8.21
CA GLN A 195 -16.12 6.65 6.87
C GLN A 195 -16.93 5.35 6.80
N PRO A 196 -17.94 5.25 5.93
CA PRO A 196 -18.59 3.97 5.64
C PRO A 196 -17.61 2.93 5.11
N VAL A 197 -17.76 1.70 5.57
CA VAL A 197 -16.97 0.56 5.08
C VAL A 197 -17.92 -0.57 4.70
N PRO A 198 -17.72 -1.20 3.52
CA PRO A 198 -18.61 -2.27 3.09
C PRO A 198 -18.58 -3.45 4.07
N ALA A 199 -19.72 -4.13 4.21
CA ALA A 199 -19.81 -5.36 5.00
C ALA A 199 -18.84 -6.43 4.46
N GLY A 200 -18.22 -7.17 5.38
CA GLY A 200 -17.26 -8.22 5.06
C GLY A 200 -15.84 -7.74 4.72
N TYR A 201 -15.58 -6.42 4.66
CA TYR A 201 -14.22 -5.92 4.54
C TYR A 201 -13.47 -6.02 5.87
N ARG A 202 -12.25 -6.52 5.82
CA ARG A 202 -11.26 -6.30 6.88
C ARG A 202 -10.64 -4.93 6.67
N VAL A 203 -10.57 -4.12 7.72
CA VAL A 203 -10.16 -2.71 7.62
C VAL A 203 -9.13 -2.37 8.69
N PHE A 204 -8.14 -1.60 8.29
CA PHE A 204 -7.17 -1.00 9.22
C PHE A 204 -6.88 0.45 8.84
N ALA A 205 -6.49 1.23 9.84
CA ALA A 205 -5.87 2.54 9.65
C ALA A 205 -4.36 2.46 9.91
N TYR A 206 -3.60 3.33 9.26
CA TYR A 206 -2.17 3.49 9.48
C TYR A 206 -1.85 5.00 9.54
N PRO A 207 -1.73 5.59 10.73
CA PRO A 207 -1.32 6.99 10.85
C PRO A 207 0.15 7.15 10.42
N ILE A 208 0.34 8.10 9.50
CA ILE A 208 1.62 8.47 8.93
C ILE A 208 2.29 9.52 9.83
N ASP A 209 1.49 10.50 10.28
CA ASP A 209 1.93 11.59 11.14
C ASP A 209 0.79 12.01 12.07
N GLY A 210 1.16 12.51 13.26
CA GLY A 210 0.23 12.93 14.30
C GLY A 210 -0.27 11.79 15.19
N THR A 211 -1.02 12.16 16.22
CA THR A 211 -1.75 11.24 17.10
C THR A 211 -3.22 11.28 16.76
N GLY A 212 -3.78 10.13 16.39
CA GLY A 212 -5.20 9.97 16.11
C GLY A 212 -5.98 9.34 17.27
N LEU A 213 -7.28 9.58 17.27
CA LEU A 213 -8.26 8.99 18.18
C LEU A 213 -9.19 8.08 17.37
N TYR A 214 -9.20 6.78 17.66
CA TYR A 214 -9.81 5.77 16.80
C TYR A 214 -10.95 5.02 17.49
N GLY A 215 -11.98 4.65 16.70
CA GLY A 215 -13.15 3.90 17.16
C GLY A 215 -14.09 4.69 18.06
N PRO A 216 -15.17 4.07 18.52
CA PRO A 216 -16.17 4.72 19.39
C PRO A 216 -15.58 5.17 20.73
N ASP A 217 -14.61 4.43 21.26
CA ASP A 217 -13.95 4.73 22.55
C ASP A 217 -12.85 5.80 22.42
N ARG A 218 -12.60 6.30 21.20
CA ARG A 218 -11.59 7.33 20.90
C ARG A 218 -10.19 6.98 21.45
N GLN A 219 -9.76 5.74 21.26
CA GLN A 219 -8.45 5.28 21.70
C GLN A 219 -7.34 6.05 20.98
N ALA A 220 -6.45 6.67 21.73
CA ALA A 220 -5.31 7.40 21.17
C ALA A 220 -4.24 6.44 20.65
N VAL A 221 -3.81 6.62 19.41
CA VAL A 221 -2.73 5.85 18.80
C VAL A 221 -1.85 6.78 17.97
N ASP A 222 -0.54 6.64 18.15
CA ASP A 222 0.48 7.43 17.47
C ASP A 222 0.79 6.88 16.06
N ALA A 223 1.51 7.67 15.28
CA ALA A 223 2.05 7.29 13.98
C ALA A 223 2.81 5.96 14.02
N ARG A 224 2.91 5.30 12.86
CA ARG A 224 3.60 4.01 12.67
C ARG A 224 3.03 2.85 13.49
N HIS A 225 1.72 2.86 13.69
CA HIS A 225 0.97 1.73 14.20
C HIS A 225 -0.15 1.36 13.21
N MET A 226 -0.29 0.09 12.92
CA MET A 226 -1.46 -0.42 12.23
C MET A 226 -2.58 -0.63 13.25
N ILE A 227 -3.72 -0.04 13.00
CA ILE A 227 -4.91 -0.06 13.85
C ILE A 227 -5.96 -0.91 13.16
N VAL A 228 -6.22 -2.10 13.66
CA VAL A 228 -7.20 -3.03 13.11
C VAL A 228 -8.56 -2.77 13.71
N TYR A 229 -9.56 -2.58 12.84
CA TYR A 229 -10.96 -2.48 13.25
C TYR A 229 -11.63 -3.86 13.26
N GLY A 230 -12.57 -4.05 14.18
CA GLY A 230 -13.46 -5.20 14.22
C GLY A 230 -14.40 -5.28 13.01
N ASP A 231 -15.24 -6.28 12.98
CA ASP A 231 -16.28 -6.49 11.97
C ASP A 231 -17.71 -6.22 12.51
N ASP A 232 -17.79 -5.54 13.64
CA ASP A 232 -18.98 -5.29 14.46
C ASP A 232 -19.78 -4.04 14.05
N GLY A 233 -19.47 -3.45 12.88
CA GLY A 233 -20.13 -2.26 12.38
C GLY A 233 -20.01 -2.05 10.87
N ASP A 234 -20.57 -0.95 10.39
CA ASP A 234 -20.60 -0.54 8.98
C ASP A 234 -19.86 0.78 8.70
N THR A 235 -19.26 1.37 9.74
CA THR A 235 -18.44 2.57 9.64
C THR A 235 -17.18 2.44 10.48
N VAL A 236 -16.14 3.17 10.12
CA VAL A 236 -14.97 3.41 10.97
C VAL A 236 -14.89 4.88 11.33
N THR A 237 -14.47 5.16 12.56
CA THR A 237 -14.29 6.53 13.06
C THR A 237 -12.85 6.78 13.43
N PHE A 238 -12.37 7.96 13.07
CA PHE A 238 -11.07 8.46 13.49
C PHE A 238 -11.10 9.98 13.58
N ALA A 239 -10.31 10.53 14.47
CA ALA A 239 -10.22 11.96 14.68
C ALA A 239 -8.77 12.40 14.90
N ALA A 240 -8.44 13.60 14.49
CA ALA A 240 -7.19 14.25 14.89
C ALA A 240 -7.25 14.66 16.37
N GLY A 241 -6.12 14.53 17.07
CA GLY A 241 -5.93 15.11 18.39
C GLY A 241 -5.73 16.61 18.34
N ASP A 242 -4.79 17.12 19.14
CA ASP A 242 -4.45 18.54 19.21
C ASP A 242 -3.59 19.01 18.01
N THR A 243 -3.05 18.09 17.23
CA THR A 243 -2.32 18.34 16.00
C THR A 243 -3.08 17.77 14.79
N SER A 244 -2.64 18.13 13.58
CA SER A 244 -3.13 17.49 12.36
C SER A 244 -2.85 16.00 12.38
N LEU A 245 -3.68 15.23 11.69
CA LEU A 245 -3.53 13.79 11.51
C LEU A 245 -3.45 13.48 10.02
N ASP A 246 -2.42 12.72 9.64
CA ASP A 246 -2.25 12.18 8.30
C ASP A 246 -2.27 10.66 8.37
N LEU A 247 -3.17 9.99 7.64
CA LEU A 247 -3.36 8.55 7.78
C LEU A 247 -3.80 7.87 6.48
N LEU A 248 -3.43 6.60 6.33
CA LEU A 248 -4.03 5.69 5.37
C LEU A 248 -5.18 4.92 6.02
N LEU A 249 -6.31 4.81 5.32
CA LEU A 249 -7.37 3.86 5.62
C LEU A 249 -7.40 2.83 4.50
N ILE A 250 -7.15 1.57 4.85
CA ILE A 250 -7.03 0.46 3.91
C ILE A 250 -7.95 -0.67 4.35
N GLY A 251 -8.67 -1.25 3.39
CA GLY A 251 -9.55 -2.38 3.67
C GLY A 251 -9.88 -3.18 2.42
N GLY A 252 -10.34 -4.41 2.59
CA GLY A 252 -10.70 -5.25 1.47
C GLY A 252 -11.43 -6.52 1.87
N VAL A 253 -12.02 -7.17 0.88
CA VAL A 253 -12.68 -8.48 1.06
C VAL A 253 -11.60 -9.54 1.22
N PRO A 254 -11.57 -10.29 2.33
CA PRO A 254 -10.63 -11.39 2.49
C PRO A 254 -10.90 -12.47 1.46
N LEU A 255 -9.84 -13.01 0.85
CA LEU A 255 -9.95 -14.07 -0.15
C LEU A 255 -10.26 -15.42 0.48
N ASN A 256 -9.82 -15.63 1.74
CA ASN A 256 -9.97 -16.89 2.45
C ASN A 256 -9.38 -18.09 1.68
N GLU A 257 -8.31 -17.85 0.93
CA GLU A 257 -7.59 -18.85 0.16
C GLU A 257 -6.24 -19.16 0.81
N PRO A 258 -5.65 -20.34 0.61
CA PRO A 258 -4.30 -20.63 1.10
C PRO A 258 -3.26 -19.64 0.55
N ILE A 259 -2.38 -19.18 1.43
CA ILE A 259 -1.26 -18.30 1.08
C ILE A 259 0.04 -19.08 1.28
N VAL A 260 0.70 -19.45 0.19
CA VAL A 260 2.04 -20.02 0.20
C VAL A 260 3.00 -19.01 -0.42
N ARG A 261 4.05 -18.64 0.31
CA ARG A 261 5.00 -17.63 -0.13
C ARG A 261 6.44 -18.11 -0.05
N TYR A 262 7.25 -17.71 -1.04
CA TYR A 262 8.69 -17.89 -1.04
C TYR A 262 9.33 -16.67 -1.71
N GLY A 263 9.97 -15.82 -0.91
CA GLY A 263 10.51 -14.55 -1.39
C GLY A 263 9.43 -13.72 -2.10
N PRO A 264 9.67 -13.33 -3.38
CA PRO A 264 8.78 -12.46 -4.14
C PRO A 264 7.65 -13.21 -4.86
N PHE A 265 7.37 -14.45 -4.51
CA PHE A 265 6.31 -15.26 -5.10
C PHE A 265 5.25 -15.60 -4.05
N VAL A 266 3.97 -15.40 -4.40
CA VAL A 266 2.83 -15.73 -3.54
C VAL A 266 1.78 -16.48 -4.34
N MET A 267 1.63 -17.77 -4.04
CA MET A 267 0.72 -18.68 -4.73
C MET A 267 -0.19 -19.39 -3.71
N ASN A 268 -0.96 -20.36 -4.15
CA ASN A 268 -1.86 -21.12 -3.28
C ASN A 268 -1.30 -22.48 -2.86
N THR A 269 -0.25 -22.98 -3.55
CA THR A 269 0.37 -24.29 -3.26
C THR A 269 1.90 -24.21 -3.37
N GLU A 270 2.59 -25.13 -2.69
CA GLU A 270 4.05 -25.26 -2.81
C GLU A 270 4.49 -25.64 -4.23
N GLU A 271 3.68 -26.42 -4.96
CA GLU A 271 3.97 -26.79 -6.33
C GLU A 271 3.99 -25.57 -7.25
N GLU A 272 3.01 -24.67 -7.09
CA GLU A 272 2.94 -23.41 -7.82
C GLU A 272 4.15 -22.51 -7.49
N ILE A 273 4.64 -22.52 -6.25
CA ILE A 273 5.87 -21.81 -5.86
C ILE A 273 7.10 -22.41 -6.54
N ARG A 274 7.25 -23.78 -6.54
CA ARG A 274 8.37 -24.43 -7.24
C ARG A 274 8.35 -24.09 -8.74
N GLN A 275 7.16 -24.08 -9.36
CA GLN A 275 7.00 -23.68 -10.75
C GLN A 275 7.40 -22.20 -10.96
N ALA A 276 7.04 -21.30 -10.04
CA ALA A 276 7.46 -19.89 -10.12
C ALA A 276 8.98 -19.71 -10.12
N VAL A 277 9.68 -20.46 -9.25
CA VAL A 277 11.16 -20.45 -9.20
C VAL A 277 11.77 -20.96 -10.51
N VAL A 278 11.26 -22.06 -11.05
CA VAL A 278 11.72 -22.66 -12.33
C VAL A 278 11.47 -21.68 -13.48
N ASP A 279 10.31 -21.02 -13.51
CA ASP A 279 9.96 -20.06 -14.54
C ASP A 279 10.86 -18.83 -14.51
N TYR A 280 11.14 -18.30 -13.34
CA TYR A 280 12.08 -17.19 -13.17
C TYR A 280 13.50 -17.57 -13.61
N GLN A 281 14.03 -18.68 -13.11
CA GLN A 281 15.38 -19.14 -13.44
C GLN A 281 15.58 -19.43 -14.94
N SER A 282 14.54 -19.89 -15.62
CA SER A 282 14.54 -20.15 -17.07
C SER A 282 14.24 -18.92 -17.94
N GLY A 283 14.05 -17.76 -17.33
CA GLY A 283 13.77 -16.51 -18.05
C GLY A 283 12.34 -16.35 -18.59
N ARG A 284 11.40 -17.22 -18.17
CA ARG A 284 9.99 -17.14 -18.62
C ARG A 284 9.22 -15.94 -18.05
N MET A 285 9.75 -15.26 -17.03
CA MET A 285 9.20 -13.98 -16.54
C MET A 285 9.82 -12.76 -17.24
N GLY A 286 10.62 -12.98 -18.30
CA GLY A 286 11.34 -11.95 -19.01
C GLY A 286 12.62 -11.51 -18.28
N ARG A 287 13.30 -10.53 -18.90
CA ARG A 287 14.48 -9.84 -18.36
C ARG A 287 14.39 -8.38 -18.75
N ILE A 288 14.90 -7.48 -17.92
CA ILE A 288 15.01 -6.07 -18.28
C ILE A 288 16.23 -5.94 -19.21
N GLU A 289 15.97 -5.47 -20.44
CA GLU A 289 17.06 -5.15 -21.36
C GLU A 289 17.74 -3.84 -20.94
N VAL A 290 19.07 -3.80 -21.01
CA VAL A 290 19.91 -2.68 -20.57
C VAL A 290 19.88 -1.54 -21.60
#